data_35465845779f02181389f50bbb4f2cd3
#
_entry.id   35465845779f02181389f50bbb4f2cd3
#
_cell.length_a   1.000
_cell.length_b   1.000
_cell.length_c   1.000
_cell.angle_alpha   90.00
_cell.angle_beta   90.00
_cell.angle_gamma   90.00
#
_symmetry.space_group_name_H-M   'P 1'
#
loop_
_entity.id
_entity.type
_entity.pdbx_description
1 polymer ?
#
loop_
_entity_poly.entity_id
_entity_poly.type
_entity_poly.pdbx_seq_one_letter_code
_entity_poly.pdbx_strand_id
1 'polypeptide(L)'
;MVILPHRLPAISFHLWENFDIIKPRKMAHQTYQGRVVEKPWGYEVIWAHTPRYVGKILHINKGESLSYQYHRVKEETVRLLSGSLEVEVELAGERTKLKFKPGDCLHIVPGMKHRMTGLDECDVLEVSTPELDDVVRLEDRYGRANTKG
;
A
#
# COMPACT_ATOMS: atom_id res chain seq x y z
N MET A 1 -29.01 50.68 -18.85
CA MET A 1 -28.97 49.36 -19.53
C MET A 1 -28.60 48.31 -18.50
N VAL A 2 -29.60 47.64 -17.93
CA VAL A 2 -29.42 46.70 -16.83
C VAL A 2 -29.27 45.31 -17.46
N ILE A 3 -28.12 44.66 -17.26
CA ILE A 3 -27.90 43.29 -17.73
C ILE A 3 -28.38 42.33 -16.65
N LEU A 4 -29.46 41.57 -16.94
CA LEU A 4 -29.98 40.51 -16.11
C LEU A 4 -29.06 39.28 -16.16
N PRO A 5 -28.79 38.59 -15.04
CA PRO A 5 -28.00 37.35 -15.04
C PRO A 5 -28.82 36.18 -15.61
N HIS A 6 -28.26 35.46 -16.56
CA HIS A 6 -28.83 34.22 -17.10
C HIS A 6 -28.93 33.16 -15.98
N ARG A 7 -30.16 32.75 -15.68
CA ARG A 7 -30.44 31.55 -14.87
C ARG A 7 -30.03 30.31 -15.66
N LEU A 8 -29.13 29.53 -15.11
CA LEU A 8 -28.87 28.16 -15.56
C LEU A 8 -30.11 27.30 -15.31
N PRO A 9 -30.45 26.37 -16.19
CA PRO A 9 -31.62 25.49 -16.01
C PRO A 9 -31.34 24.54 -14.81
N ALA A 10 -32.35 24.38 -13.96
CA ALA A 10 -32.34 23.42 -12.87
C ALA A 10 -32.22 22.00 -13.46
N ILE A 11 -31.11 21.35 -13.20
CA ILE A 11 -30.93 19.93 -13.52
C ILE A 11 -31.85 19.14 -12.58
N SER A 12 -32.85 18.46 -13.19
CA SER A 12 -33.81 17.62 -12.49
C SER A 12 -33.09 16.47 -11.77
N PHE A 13 -33.19 16.43 -10.45
CA PHE A 13 -32.66 15.40 -9.56
C PHE A 13 -33.44 14.08 -9.56
N HIS A 14 -33.93 13.61 -10.74
CA HIS A 14 -34.80 12.42 -10.83
C HIS A 14 -34.11 11.15 -11.35
N LEU A 15 -32.77 11.07 -11.32
CA LEU A 15 -32.03 9.89 -11.82
C LEU A 15 -31.33 9.05 -10.71
N TRP A 16 -31.68 9.26 -9.43
CA TRP A 16 -31.03 8.54 -8.31
C TRP A 16 -31.95 7.51 -7.62
N GLU A 17 -33.16 7.26 -8.14
CA GLU A 17 -34.16 6.40 -7.45
C GLU A 17 -34.00 4.89 -7.71
N ASN A 18 -33.06 4.44 -8.52
CA ASN A 18 -32.86 3.01 -8.83
C ASN A 18 -31.47 2.44 -8.48
N PHE A 19 -30.70 3.10 -7.61
CA PHE A 19 -29.67 2.39 -6.90
C PHE A 19 -30.30 1.76 -5.67
N ASP A 20 -30.41 0.44 -5.66
CA ASP A 20 -30.58 -0.34 -4.44
C ASP A 20 -29.44 0.04 -3.51
N ILE A 21 -29.64 1.10 -2.72
CA ILE A 21 -28.80 1.45 -1.59
C ILE A 21 -28.92 0.26 -0.67
N ILE A 22 -27.93 -0.62 -0.71
CA ILE A 22 -27.74 -1.68 0.27
C ILE A 22 -27.94 -0.98 1.62
N LYS A 23 -29.09 -1.23 2.27
CA LYS A 23 -29.40 -0.67 3.59
C LYS A 23 -28.18 -0.98 4.44
N PRO A 24 -27.54 0.02 5.06
CA PRO A 24 -26.39 -0.26 5.89
C PRO A 24 -26.83 -1.30 6.90
N ARG A 25 -26.31 -2.54 6.78
CA ARG A 25 -26.35 -3.49 7.88
C ARG A 25 -25.92 -2.70 9.07
N LYS A 26 -26.68 -2.76 10.18
CA LYS A 26 -26.27 -2.18 11.46
C LYS A 26 -24.83 -2.61 11.69
N MET A 27 -23.88 -1.79 11.24
CA MET A 27 -22.45 -2.01 11.49
C MET A 27 -22.31 -1.68 12.97
N ALA A 28 -22.25 -2.72 13.79
CA ALA A 28 -21.73 -2.56 15.12
C ALA A 28 -20.36 -1.91 14.92
N HIS A 29 -20.18 -0.69 15.45
CA HIS A 29 -18.87 -0.03 15.46
C HIS A 29 -17.93 -0.87 16.31
N GLN A 30 -17.27 -1.83 15.66
CA GLN A 30 -16.32 -2.71 16.31
C GLN A 30 -14.94 -2.11 16.08
N THR A 31 -14.41 -1.47 17.11
CA THR A 31 -13.01 -1.07 17.11
C THR A 31 -12.14 -2.32 17.35
N TYR A 32 -11.05 -2.43 16.64
CA TYR A 32 -10.05 -3.49 16.84
C TYR A 32 -8.64 -2.88 16.74
N GLN A 33 -7.68 -3.56 17.35
CA GLN A 33 -6.27 -3.20 17.20
C GLN A 33 -5.67 -4.00 16.04
N GLY A 34 -4.74 -3.37 15.31
CA GLY A 34 -4.00 -4.05 14.26
C GLY A 34 -3.17 -5.23 14.81
N ARG A 35 -2.97 -6.25 13.98
CA ARG A 35 -2.12 -7.39 14.32
C ARG A 35 -0.67 -7.05 14.03
N VAL A 36 0.20 -7.13 15.05
CA VAL A 36 1.65 -6.99 14.90
C VAL A 36 2.26 -8.32 14.48
N VAL A 37 3.17 -8.29 13.52
CA VAL A 37 3.94 -9.44 13.03
C VAL A 37 5.41 -9.07 13.00
N GLU A 38 6.22 -9.72 13.85
CA GLU A 38 7.66 -9.53 13.90
C GLU A 38 8.35 -9.98 12.60
N LYS A 39 9.33 -9.23 12.17
CA LYS A 39 10.14 -9.49 10.98
C LYS A 39 11.62 -9.30 11.32
N PRO A 40 12.54 -9.95 10.61
CA PRO A 40 13.97 -9.76 10.89
C PRO A 40 14.47 -8.34 10.60
N TRP A 41 13.72 -7.57 9.84
CA TRP A 41 14.03 -6.19 9.48
C TRP A 41 13.27 -5.13 10.33
N GLY A 42 12.44 -5.57 11.28
CA GLY A 42 11.58 -4.72 12.11
C GLY A 42 10.25 -5.42 12.41
N TYR A 43 9.13 -4.81 12.04
CA TYR A 43 7.81 -5.44 12.20
C TYR A 43 6.80 -4.83 11.22
N GLU A 44 5.68 -5.53 11.04
CA GLU A 44 4.53 -4.98 10.33
C GLU A 44 3.30 -4.96 11.25
N VAL A 45 2.49 -3.92 11.11
CA VAL A 45 1.16 -3.82 11.73
C VAL A 45 0.12 -3.96 10.63
N ILE A 46 -0.61 -5.06 10.62
CA ILE A 46 -1.74 -5.26 9.70
C ILE A 46 -2.96 -4.61 10.35
N TRP A 47 -3.29 -3.39 9.93
CA TRP A 47 -4.40 -2.60 10.48
C TRP A 47 -5.69 -2.74 9.70
N ALA A 48 -5.64 -3.28 8.47
CA ALA A 48 -6.81 -3.63 7.68
C ALA A 48 -6.56 -4.95 6.96
N HIS A 49 -7.55 -5.86 7.01
CA HIS A 49 -7.53 -7.10 6.25
C HIS A 49 -8.95 -7.49 5.89
N THR A 50 -9.28 -7.35 4.63
CA THR A 50 -10.59 -7.65 4.06
C THR A 50 -10.45 -8.56 2.85
N PRO A 51 -11.52 -9.15 2.31
CA PRO A 51 -11.44 -9.89 1.06
C PRO A 51 -11.05 -9.05 -0.17
N ARG A 52 -10.95 -7.73 -0.05
CA ARG A 52 -10.70 -6.83 -1.18
C ARG A 52 -9.38 -6.07 -1.07
N TYR A 53 -8.88 -5.82 0.15
CA TYR A 53 -7.66 -5.05 0.39
C TYR A 53 -7.02 -5.39 1.72
N VAL A 54 -5.75 -5.07 1.82
CA VAL A 54 -4.96 -5.10 3.05
C VAL A 54 -4.34 -3.72 3.25
N GLY A 55 -4.27 -3.30 4.51
CA GLY A 55 -3.52 -2.11 4.94
C GLY A 55 -2.50 -2.49 6.00
N LYS A 56 -1.26 -2.04 5.82
CA LYS A 56 -0.16 -2.27 6.75
C LYS A 56 0.61 -1.00 7.05
N ILE A 57 1.30 -1.01 8.19
CA ILE A 57 2.44 -0.16 8.45
C ILE A 57 3.64 -1.10 8.57
N LEU A 58 4.69 -0.84 7.81
CA LEU A 58 5.97 -1.53 7.87
C LEU A 58 6.95 -0.64 8.63
N HIS A 59 7.35 -1.07 9.82
CA HIS A 59 8.41 -0.42 10.58
C HIS A 59 9.73 -1.07 10.22
N ILE A 60 10.63 -0.32 9.60
CA ILE A 60 11.92 -0.83 9.11
C ILE A 60 13.03 -0.20 9.96
N ASN A 61 13.78 -1.04 10.67
CA ASN A 61 14.91 -0.60 11.46
C ASN A 61 16.02 -0.02 10.57
N LYS A 62 16.75 0.94 11.10
CA LYS A 62 17.90 1.55 10.39
C LYS A 62 18.89 0.49 9.90
N GLY A 63 19.25 0.56 8.63
CA GLY A 63 20.20 -0.34 7.97
C GLY A 63 19.64 -1.70 7.59
N GLU A 64 18.38 -1.99 7.97
CA GLU A 64 17.72 -3.24 7.62
C GLU A 64 16.94 -3.12 6.31
N SER A 65 16.74 -4.27 5.63
CA SER A 65 16.07 -4.30 4.33
C SER A 65 15.13 -5.47 4.21
N LEU A 66 14.05 -5.26 3.47
CA LEU A 66 13.22 -6.35 3.00
C LEU A 66 13.99 -7.17 1.94
N SER A 67 13.43 -8.33 1.57
CA SER A 67 13.96 -9.11 0.44
C SER A 67 13.87 -8.33 -0.88
N TYR A 68 14.77 -8.62 -1.82
CA TYR A 68 14.54 -8.27 -3.22
C TYR A 68 13.56 -9.28 -3.79
N GLN A 69 12.37 -8.82 -4.16
CA GLN A 69 11.20 -9.65 -4.37
C GLN A 69 10.29 -9.09 -5.47
N TYR A 70 9.34 -9.92 -5.89
CA TYR A 70 8.19 -9.49 -6.68
C TYR A 70 6.94 -10.27 -6.25
N HIS A 71 5.78 -9.79 -6.68
CA HIS A 71 4.50 -10.44 -6.50
C HIS A 71 3.99 -10.96 -7.84
N ARG A 72 3.31 -12.11 -7.85
CA ARG A 72 2.72 -12.67 -9.06
C ARG A 72 1.38 -12.03 -9.40
N VAL A 73 0.59 -11.73 -8.40
CA VAL A 73 -0.80 -11.24 -8.49
C VAL A 73 -1.01 -10.00 -7.65
N LYS A 74 -0.37 -9.93 -6.47
CA LYS A 74 -0.52 -8.82 -5.53
C LYS A 74 -0.08 -7.52 -6.18
N GLU A 75 -0.93 -6.51 -6.01
CA GLU A 75 -0.69 -5.11 -6.38
C GLU A 75 -0.67 -4.27 -5.12
N GLU A 76 0.27 -3.36 -4.99
CA GLU A 76 0.41 -2.54 -3.79
C GLU A 76 0.85 -1.12 -4.09
N THR A 77 0.51 -0.21 -3.19
CA THR A 77 1.05 1.14 -3.15
C THR A 77 1.67 1.36 -1.80
N VAL A 78 2.92 1.82 -1.79
CA VAL A 78 3.66 2.15 -0.58
C VAL A 78 3.86 3.66 -0.48
N ARG A 79 3.84 4.19 0.75
CA ARG A 79 4.09 5.60 1.06
C ARG A 79 5.00 5.72 2.26
N LEU A 80 6.10 6.45 2.14
CA LEU A 80 6.93 6.76 3.30
C LEU A 80 6.20 7.75 4.22
N LEU A 81 5.99 7.36 5.47
CA LEU A 81 5.37 8.20 6.51
C LEU A 81 6.41 9.00 7.28
N SER A 82 7.50 8.35 7.68
CA SER A 82 8.57 8.95 8.51
C SER A 82 9.92 8.32 8.20
N GLY A 83 10.99 9.01 8.55
CA GLY A 83 12.37 8.54 8.37
C GLY A 83 12.89 8.73 6.95
N SER A 84 13.79 7.84 6.52
CA SER A 84 14.45 7.87 5.21
C SER A 84 14.55 6.46 4.65
N LEU A 85 14.12 6.27 3.41
CA LEU A 85 13.99 4.98 2.76
C LEU A 85 14.70 4.98 1.40
N GLU A 86 15.43 3.91 1.10
CA GLU A 86 15.86 3.59 -0.26
C GLU A 86 14.95 2.51 -0.83
N VAL A 87 14.39 2.76 -2.01
CA VAL A 87 13.62 1.76 -2.75
C VAL A 87 14.39 1.38 -4.00
N GLU A 88 14.83 0.13 -4.07
CA GLU A 88 15.43 -0.46 -5.26
C GLU A 88 14.32 -1.06 -6.11
N VAL A 89 14.28 -0.71 -7.40
CA VAL A 89 13.31 -1.23 -8.38
C VAL A 89 14.01 -1.66 -9.65
N GLU A 90 13.44 -2.63 -10.36
CA GLU A 90 13.90 -2.99 -11.69
C GLU A 90 12.99 -2.34 -12.73
N LEU A 91 13.55 -1.41 -13.50
CA LEU A 91 12.89 -0.70 -14.59
C LEU A 91 13.60 -1.01 -15.90
N ALA A 92 12.88 -1.54 -16.90
CA ALA A 92 13.44 -1.92 -18.21
C ALA A 92 14.68 -2.84 -18.13
N GLY A 93 14.74 -3.72 -17.13
CA GLY A 93 15.85 -4.64 -16.89
C GLY A 93 17.02 -4.05 -16.11
N GLU A 94 16.96 -2.78 -15.73
CA GLU A 94 18.00 -2.11 -14.94
C GLU A 94 17.53 -1.89 -13.50
N ARG A 95 18.40 -2.17 -12.53
CA ARG A 95 18.16 -1.88 -11.12
C ARG A 95 18.44 -0.41 -10.85
N THR A 96 17.44 0.29 -10.36
CA THR A 96 17.49 1.71 -10.01
C THR A 96 17.18 1.89 -8.54
N LYS A 97 17.93 2.75 -7.86
CA LYS A 97 17.73 3.10 -6.45
C LYS A 97 17.09 4.49 -6.35
N LEU A 98 15.96 4.54 -5.70
CA LEU A 98 15.19 5.76 -5.44
C LEU A 98 15.28 6.09 -3.95
N LYS A 99 15.68 7.30 -3.61
CA LYS A 99 15.65 7.78 -2.23
C LYS A 99 14.33 8.49 -1.96
N PHE A 100 13.58 7.96 -0.99
CA PHE A 100 12.29 8.51 -0.58
C PHE A 100 12.45 9.41 0.63
N LYS A 101 11.69 10.49 0.62
CA LYS A 101 11.41 11.37 1.75
C LYS A 101 9.93 11.21 2.17
N PRO A 102 9.55 11.56 3.40
CA PRO A 102 8.17 11.49 3.85
C PRO A 102 7.19 12.13 2.87
N GLY A 103 6.16 11.37 2.50
CA GLY A 103 5.16 11.75 1.51
C GLY A 103 5.36 11.11 0.13
N ASP A 104 6.56 10.66 -0.23
CA ASP A 104 6.80 9.98 -1.50
C ASP A 104 6.07 8.63 -1.55
N CYS A 105 5.56 8.29 -2.72
CA CYS A 105 4.79 7.07 -2.97
C CYS A 105 5.36 6.31 -4.16
N LEU A 106 5.17 4.97 -4.15
CA LEU A 106 5.44 4.11 -5.28
C LEU A 106 4.28 3.13 -5.45
N HIS A 107 3.80 3.00 -6.67
CA HIS A 107 2.88 1.96 -7.06
C HIS A 107 3.66 0.76 -7.61
N ILE A 108 3.43 -0.41 -7.05
CA ILE A 108 4.12 -1.66 -7.37
C ILE A 108 3.10 -2.61 -7.98
N VAL A 109 3.27 -2.87 -9.27
CA VAL A 109 2.41 -3.79 -10.03
C VAL A 109 2.94 -5.23 -9.97
N PRO A 110 2.10 -6.24 -10.23
CA PRO A 110 2.56 -7.63 -10.34
C PRO A 110 3.76 -7.78 -11.29
N GLY A 111 4.75 -8.56 -10.87
CA GLY A 111 6.00 -8.77 -11.59
C GLY A 111 7.09 -7.71 -11.37
N MET A 112 6.77 -6.55 -10.81
CA MET A 112 7.75 -5.50 -10.54
C MET A 112 8.68 -5.91 -9.39
N LYS A 113 9.96 -6.10 -9.71
CA LYS A 113 10.96 -6.45 -8.70
C LYS A 113 11.35 -5.22 -7.91
N HIS A 114 11.38 -5.36 -6.59
CA HIS A 114 11.65 -4.24 -5.69
C HIS A 114 12.25 -4.71 -4.36
N ARG A 115 12.90 -3.76 -3.65
CA ARG A 115 13.40 -3.89 -2.29
C ARG A 115 13.28 -2.56 -1.58
N MET A 116 12.91 -2.58 -0.31
CA MET A 116 12.94 -1.42 0.58
C MET A 116 14.05 -1.59 1.61
N THR A 117 14.83 -0.52 1.85
CA THR A 117 15.91 -0.46 2.84
C THR A 117 15.77 0.80 3.67
N GLY A 118 15.70 0.67 4.99
CA GLY A 118 15.70 1.81 5.90
C GLY A 118 17.08 2.46 5.95
N LEU A 119 17.23 3.65 5.39
CA LEU A 119 18.45 4.44 5.56
C LEU A 119 18.53 5.02 6.97
N ASP A 120 17.37 5.37 7.54
CA ASP A 120 17.11 5.58 8.95
C ASP A 120 15.92 4.70 9.35
N GLU A 121 15.66 4.60 10.67
CA GLU A 121 14.41 4.00 11.14
C GLU A 121 13.22 4.69 10.49
N CYS A 122 12.33 3.93 9.88
CA CYS A 122 11.26 4.49 9.06
C CYS A 122 9.97 3.67 9.11
N ASP A 123 8.86 4.38 8.91
CA ASP A 123 7.54 3.80 8.79
C ASP A 123 7.01 3.97 7.35
N VAL A 124 6.58 2.87 6.77
CA VAL A 124 6.00 2.82 5.43
C VAL A 124 4.55 2.35 5.51
N LEU A 125 3.63 3.15 4.99
CA LEU A 125 2.25 2.73 4.78
C LEU A 125 2.17 1.89 3.51
N GLU A 126 1.57 0.70 3.61
CA GLU A 126 1.24 -0.17 2.48
C GLU A 126 -0.27 -0.35 2.39
N VAL A 127 -0.82 -0.19 1.20
CA VAL A 127 -2.17 -0.62 0.84
C VAL A 127 -2.05 -1.56 -0.33
N SER A 128 -2.65 -2.74 -0.23
CA SER A 128 -2.51 -3.78 -1.27
C SER A 128 -3.80 -4.58 -1.48
N THR A 129 -3.82 -5.33 -2.56
CA THR A 129 -4.75 -6.43 -2.76
C THR A 129 -4.54 -7.53 -1.70
N PRO A 130 -5.51 -8.47 -1.48
CA PRO A 130 -5.52 -9.31 -0.28
C PRO A 130 -4.50 -10.47 -0.26
N GLU A 131 -3.70 -10.67 -1.29
CA GLU A 131 -2.78 -11.78 -1.45
C GLU A 131 -1.54 -11.64 -0.54
N LEU A 132 -1.71 -11.83 0.79
CA LEU A 132 -0.65 -11.64 1.78
C LEU A 132 0.58 -12.54 1.58
N ASP A 133 0.36 -13.76 1.09
CA ASP A 133 1.41 -14.77 0.93
C ASP A 133 2.03 -14.77 -0.48
N ASP A 134 1.58 -13.88 -1.37
CA ASP A 134 2.10 -13.77 -2.73
C ASP A 134 3.41 -12.99 -2.75
N VAL A 135 4.48 -13.64 -2.36
CA VAL A 135 5.84 -13.08 -2.35
C VAL A 135 6.81 -14.09 -2.93
N VAL A 136 7.52 -13.70 -3.99
CA VAL A 136 8.65 -14.44 -4.55
C VAL A 136 9.94 -13.69 -4.21
N ARG A 137 10.75 -14.30 -3.33
CA ARG A 137 12.02 -13.72 -2.88
C ARG A 137 13.15 -14.16 -3.79
N LEU A 138 13.82 -13.20 -4.42
CA LEU A 138 14.98 -13.42 -5.28
C LEU A 138 16.28 -13.36 -4.48
N GLU A 139 16.40 -12.37 -3.59
CA GLU A 139 17.52 -12.18 -2.69
C GLU A 139 17.00 -11.84 -1.29
N ASP A 140 17.58 -12.43 -0.27
CA ASP A 140 17.18 -12.18 1.11
C ASP A 140 18.38 -12.30 2.06
N ARG A 141 18.62 -11.25 2.84
CA ARG A 141 19.70 -11.16 3.83
C ARG A 141 19.54 -12.18 4.96
N TYR A 142 18.32 -12.63 5.23
CA TYR A 142 17.98 -13.45 6.38
C TYR A 142 17.72 -14.93 6.02
N GLY A 143 18.12 -15.33 4.82
CA GLY A 143 18.02 -16.73 4.38
C GLY A 143 16.63 -17.22 4.03
N ARG A 144 15.67 -16.33 3.79
CA ARG A 144 14.28 -16.68 3.41
C ARG A 144 14.09 -16.78 1.90
N ALA A 145 15.13 -16.54 1.09
CA ALA A 145 15.08 -16.79 -0.35
C ALA A 145 14.74 -18.27 -0.59
N ASN A 146 13.85 -18.55 -1.53
CA ASN A 146 13.35 -19.90 -1.85
C ASN A 146 12.45 -20.57 -0.77
N THR A 147 12.11 -19.89 0.31
CA THR A 147 11.02 -20.36 1.20
C THR A 147 9.69 -19.89 0.63
N LYS A 148 8.77 -20.84 0.40
CA LYS A 148 7.36 -20.49 0.16
C LYS A 148 6.86 -19.75 1.40
N GLY A 149 6.38 -18.55 1.20
CA GLY A 149 5.74 -17.74 2.24
C GLY A 149 4.45 -18.38 2.70
#